data_bac473fa2e1f34588e6cc42ea991166c
#
_entry.id   bac473fa2e1f34588e6cc42ea991166c
#
_cell.length_a   1.000
_cell.length_b   1.000
_cell.length_c   1.000
_cell.angle_alpha   90.00
_cell.angle_beta   90.00
_cell.angle_gamma   90.00
#
_symmetry.space_group_name_H-M   'P 1'
#
loop_
_entity.id
_entity.type
_entity.pdbx_description
1 polymer ?
#
loop_
_entity_poly.entity_id
_entity_poly.type
_entity_poly.pdbx_seq_one_letter_code
_entity_poly.pdbx_strand_id
1 'polypeptide(L)'
;MNLAPYMAQLNELADPAAVEKMQAYHKVDRPYLGVANPQINDLTKAWRAELSLTDRIALADALWQTDIFEARVAAAKLLTQARLRPDDEPAWQLIQSWVPDFDSWAIADHACMAAQKRLLADPQRLDVVETWTQSGELWSKRAALVATLPWTKQNNPKPEELDARERILGWAAGYLPVKNGILQKAIAWWVRDLSRHDPVRAAAFIEDNRATLKPYAIKEAARHMPDFPLEAPVAADVTAEDEAPASDN
;
A
#
# COMPACT_ATOMS: atom_id res chain seq x y z
N MET A 1 -1.68 22.87 -19.47
CA MET A 1 -0.24 22.48 -19.39
C MET A 1 0.19 21.89 -20.73
N ASN A 2 1.36 22.32 -21.27
CA ASN A 2 1.93 21.66 -22.46
C ASN A 2 2.70 20.40 -22.03
N LEU A 3 2.19 19.20 -22.37
CA LEU A 3 2.76 17.92 -22.00
C LEU A 3 3.94 17.49 -22.89
N ALA A 4 4.01 18.01 -24.14
CA ALA A 4 4.95 17.53 -25.15
C ALA A 4 6.43 17.53 -24.73
N PRO A 5 6.98 18.58 -24.08
CA PRO A 5 8.39 18.57 -23.67
C PRO A 5 8.73 17.50 -22.63
N TYR A 6 7.80 17.19 -21.71
CA TYR A 6 8.00 16.18 -20.66
C TYR A 6 7.91 14.75 -21.22
N MET A 7 6.99 14.53 -22.15
CA MET A 7 6.91 13.24 -22.88
C MET A 7 8.12 13.03 -23.77
N ALA A 8 8.66 14.07 -24.40
CA ALA A 8 9.90 13.98 -25.18
C ALA A 8 11.07 13.48 -24.31
N GLN A 9 11.25 14.04 -23.11
CA GLN A 9 12.29 13.61 -22.17
C GLN A 9 12.10 12.16 -21.70
N LEU A 10 10.88 11.70 -21.47
CA LEU A 10 10.62 10.29 -21.18
C LEU A 10 10.96 9.40 -22.38
N ASN A 11 10.59 9.81 -23.59
CA ASN A 11 10.86 9.05 -24.81
C ASN A 11 12.37 8.99 -25.14
N GLU A 12 13.15 10.02 -24.82
CA GLU A 12 14.62 10.00 -24.97
C GLU A 12 15.30 8.92 -24.12
N LEU A 13 14.67 8.53 -23.02
CA LEU A 13 15.16 7.49 -22.09
C LEU A 13 14.50 6.12 -22.36
N ALA A 14 13.66 6.02 -23.38
CA ALA A 14 12.95 4.78 -23.69
C ALA A 14 13.92 3.64 -24.05
N ASP A 15 13.66 2.46 -23.50
CA ASP A 15 14.38 1.22 -23.81
C ASP A 15 13.40 0.13 -24.27
N PRO A 16 13.18 -0.01 -25.60
CA PRO A 16 12.29 -1.04 -26.13
C PRO A 16 12.67 -2.47 -25.72
N ALA A 17 13.97 -2.73 -25.43
CA ALA A 17 14.41 -4.05 -24.98
C ALA A 17 13.97 -4.38 -23.54
N ALA A 18 13.67 -3.38 -22.72
CA ALA A 18 13.18 -3.55 -21.36
C ALA A 18 11.65 -3.78 -21.29
N VAL A 19 10.89 -3.39 -22.32
CA VAL A 19 9.42 -3.37 -22.31
C VAL A 19 8.82 -4.74 -22.01
N GLU A 20 9.22 -5.78 -22.73
CA GLU A 20 8.69 -7.15 -22.53
C GLU A 20 8.89 -7.65 -21.11
N LYS A 21 10.09 -7.43 -20.55
CA LYS A 21 10.40 -7.81 -19.17
C LYS A 21 9.55 -7.04 -18.16
N MET A 22 9.33 -5.74 -18.39
CA MET A 22 8.50 -4.91 -17.52
C MET A 22 7.04 -5.32 -17.55
N GLN A 23 6.48 -5.57 -18.72
CA GLN A 23 5.12 -6.10 -18.90
C GLN A 23 4.94 -7.44 -18.19
N ALA A 24 5.87 -8.38 -18.37
CA ALA A 24 5.83 -9.68 -17.71
C ALA A 24 5.92 -9.57 -16.17
N TYR A 25 6.67 -8.59 -15.66
CA TYR A 25 6.81 -8.35 -14.22
C TYR A 25 5.59 -7.67 -13.60
N HIS A 26 5.08 -6.62 -14.22
CA HIS A 26 3.95 -5.85 -13.67
C HIS A 26 2.61 -6.53 -13.93
N LYS A 27 2.50 -7.33 -15.01
CA LYS A 27 1.30 -8.08 -15.41
C LYS A 27 0.09 -7.17 -15.66
N VAL A 28 0.32 -6.04 -16.28
CA VAL A 28 -0.73 -5.11 -16.68
C VAL A 28 -0.56 -4.77 -18.15
N ASP A 29 -1.65 -4.78 -18.89
CA ASP A 29 -1.71 -4.49 -20.31
C ASP A 29 -1.91 -2.99 -20.53
N ARG A 30 -0.79 -2.29 -20.81
CA ARG A 30 -0.77 -0.87 -21.14
C ARG A 30 0.50 -0.51 -21.90
N PRO A 31 0.60 0.68 -22.52
CA PRO A 31 1.84 1.13 -23.14
C PRO A 31 2.98 1.30 -22.15
N TYR A 32 4.17 0.82 -22.50
CA TYR A 32 5.42 0.98 -21.75
C TYR A 32 6.46 1.65 -22.65
N LEU A 33 7.30 2.49 -22.05
CA LEU A 33 8.49 3.06 -22.67
C LEU A 33 9.76 2.26 -22.36
N GLY A 34 9.76 1.47 -21.29
CA GLY A 34 10.95 0.76 -20.81
C GLY A 34 11.89 1.61 -19.95
N VAL A 35 11.46 2.78 -19.49
CA VAL A 35 12.31 3.70 -18.70
C VAL A 35 12.47 3.18 -17.27
N ALA A 36 13.73 3.06 -16.84
CA ALA A 36 14.02 2.57 -15.50
C ALA A 36 13.60 3.55 -14.40
N ASN A 37 13.14 3.02 -13.26
CA ASN A 37 12.65 3.82 -12.13
C ASN A 37 13.63 4.89 -11.61
N PRO A 38 14.97 4.68 -11.55
CA PRO A 38 15.92 5.75 -11.22
C PRO A 38 15.88 6.91 -12.20
N GLN A 39 15.78 6.65 -13.49
CA GLN A 39 15.70 7.69 -14.53
C GLN A 39 14.44 8.54 -14.38
N ILE A 40 13.29 7.91 -14.09
CA ILE A 40 12.05 8.63 -13.77
C ILE A 40 12.20 9.49 -12.51
N ASN A 41 12.93 9.00 -11.50
CA ASN A 41 13.22 9.80 -10.30
C ASN A 41 14.02 11.07 -10.65
N ASP A 42 15.06 10.95 -11.49
CA ASP A 42 15.91 12.08 -11.86
C ASP A 42 15.12 13.12 -12.66
N LEU A 43 14.33 12.69 -13.66
CA LEU A 43 13.44 13.58 -14.40
C LEU A 43 12.46 14.31 -13.49
N THR A 44 11.73 13.56 -12.66
CA THR A 44 10.71 14.17 -11.77
C THR A 44 11.33 15.08 -10.72
N LYS A 45 12.58 14.84 -10.30
CA LYS A 45 13.33 15.73 -9.42
C LYS A 45 13.66 17.04 -10.13
N ALA A 46 14.11 17.00 -11.38
CA ALA A 46 14.38 18.18 -12.20
C ALA A 46 13.09 18.98 -12.42
N TRP A 47 12.03 18.34 -12.87
CA TRP A 47 10.74 19.00 -13.09
C TRP A 47 10.17 19.67 -11.83
N ARG A 48 10.33 19.05 -10.66
CA ARG A 48 9.93 19.66 -9.39
C ARG A 48 10.73 20.90 -9.02
N ALA A 49 11.99 21.01 -9.45
CA ALA A 49 12.82 22.19 -9.18
C ALA A 49 12.39 23.39 -10.01
N GLU A 50 11.84 23.17 -11.21
CA GLU A 50 11.49 24.21 -12.17
C GLU A 50 10.01 24.65 -12.08
N LEU A 51 9.11 23.74 -11.68
CA LEU A 51 7.69 23.97 -11.73
C LEU A 51 7.12 24.50 -10.41
N SER A 52 6.17 25.44 -10.53
CA SER A 52 5.28 25.79 -9.43
C SER A 52 4.45 24.59 -8.98
N LEU A 53 3.84 24.65 -7.79
CA LEU A 53 2.96 23.56 -7.35
C LEU A 53 1.76 23.38 -8.28
N THR A 54 1.16 24.47 -8.73
CA THR A 54 0.02 24.46 -9.67
C THR A 54 0.39 23.77 -10.98
N ASP A 55 1.55 24.14 -11.56
CA ASP A 55 2.02 23.53 -12.80
C ASP A 55 2.39 22.05 -12.62
N ARG A 56 2.92 21.70 -11.45
CA ARG A 56 3.23 20.32 -11.09
C ARG A 56 1.99 19.43 -11.00
N ILE A 57 0.92 19.94 -10.39
CA ILE A 57 -0.37 19.23 -10.31
C ILE A 57 -0.97 19.08 -11.71
N ALA A 58 -0.95 20.14 -12.53
CA ALA A 58 -1.43 20.08 -13.90
C ALA A 58 -0.59 19.12 -14.78
N LEU A 59 0.74 19.05 -14.57
CA LEU A 59 1.59 18.08 -15.27
C LEU A 59 1.30 16.65 -14.80
N ALA A 60 1.13 16.44 -13.48
CA ALA A 60 0.83 15.12 -12.95
C ALA A 60 -0.50 14.56 -13.49
N ASP A 61 -1.53 15.41 -13.57
CA ASP A 61 -2.80 15.04 -14.20
C ASP A 61 -2.61 14.69 -15.68
N ALA A 62 -1.96 15.56 -16.46
CA ALA A 62 -1.73 15.33 -17.88
C ALA A 62 -0.93 14.04 -18.14
N LEU A 63 0.09 13.73 -17.33
CA LEU A 63 0.87 12.49 -17.41
C LEU A 63 -0.01 11.26 -17.08
N TRP A 64 -0.86 11.36 -16.05
CA TRP A 64 -1.75 10.26 -15.68
C TRP A 64 -2.71 9.87 -16.80
N GLN A 65 -3.24 10.87 -17.50
CA GLN A 65 -4.20 10.68 -18.60
C GLN A 65 -3.59 10.03 -19.87
N THR A 66 -2.25 9.94 -19.95
CA THR A 66 -1.61 9.29 -21.11
C THR A 66 -1.78 7.77 -21.13
N ASP A 67 -2.13 7.16 -20.01
CA ASP A 67 -2.17 5.70 -19.79
C ASP A 67 -0.80 4.98 -19.92
N ILE A 68 0.29 5.70 -20.19
CA ILE A 68 1.64 5.13 -20.27
C ILE A 68 2.14 4.82 -18.85
N PHE A 69 2.68 3.62 -18.65
CA PHE A 69 3.11 3.13 -17.34
C PHE A 69 4.07 4.11 -16.64
N GLU A 70 5.15 4.48 -17.30
CA GLU A 70 6.19 5.36 -16.73
C GLU A 70 5.68 6.79 -16.53
N ALA A 71 4.75 7.27 -17.36
CA ALA A 71 4.13 8.57 -17.19
C ALA A 71 3.25 8.60 -15.93
N ARG A 72 2.48 7.55 -15.65
CA ARG A 72 1.73 7.42 -14.39
C ARG A 72 2.63 7.33 -13.17
N VAL A 73 3.75 6.60 -13.27
CA VAL A 73 4.77 6.58 -12.20
C VAL A 73 5.36 7.97 -11.99
N ALA A 74 5.69 8.71 -13.05
CA ALA A 74 6.19 10.08 -12.97
C ALA A 74 5.17 11.03 -12.35
N ALA A 75 3.89 10.92 -12.70
CA ALA A 75 2.79 11.67 -12.10
C ALA A 75 2.76 11.53 -10.58
N ALA A 76 2.79 10.30 -10.08
CA ALA A 76 2.84 10.01 -8.64
C ALA A 76 4.08 10.61 -7.97
N LYS A 77 5.26 10.47 -8.60
CA LYS A 77 6.52 11.00 -8.07
C LYS A 77 6.57 12.52 -8.00
N LEU A 78 5.90 13.23 -8.90
CA LEU A 78 5.77 14.69 -8.85
C LEU A 78 5.10 15.17 -7.56
N LEU A 79 4.19 14.38 -6.98
CA LEU A 79 3.40 14.72 -5.79
C LEU A 79 3.90 14.08 -4.49
N THR A 80 5.00 13.33 -4.52
CA THR A 80 5.50 12.56 -3.34
C THR A 80 6.28 13.42 -2.33
N GLN A 81 6.39 14.74 -2.48
CA GLN A 81 7.06 15.60 -1.50
C GLN A 81 6.29 15.66 -0.18
N ALA A 82 7.04 15.69 0.94
CA ALA A 82 6.44 15.76 2.28
C ALA A 82 5.63 17.04 2.51
N ARG A 83 6.11 18.16 1.97
CA ARG A 83 5.45 19.47 2.10
C ARG A 83 5.16 20.05 0.73
N LEU A 84 3.89 20.29 0.44
CA LEU A 84 3.42 21.05 -0.71
C LEU A 84 2.84 22.37 -0.20
N ARG A 85 3.34 23.48 -0.70
CA ARG A 85 2.93 24.83 -0.24
C ARG A 85 2.39 25.64 -1.42
N PRO A 86 1.47 26.57 -1.21
CA PRO A 86 0.89 26.98 0.09
C PRO A 86 -0.12 25.97 0.65
N ASP A 87 -0.77 25.16 -0.20
CA ASP A 87 -1.84 24.25 0.12
C ASP A 87 -1.64 22.92 -0.62
N ASP A 88 -1.90 21.80 0.02
CA ASP A 88 -1.75 20.48 -0.58
C ASP A 88 -3.09 19.80 -0.97
N GLU A 89 -4.20 20.46 -0.69
CA GLU A 89 -5.53 19.93 -0.99
C GLU A 89 -5.76 19.64 -2.48
N PRO A 90 -5.35 20.50 -3.44
CA PRO A 90 -5.49 20.16 -4.86
C PRO A 90 -4.70 18.91 -5.26
N ALA A 91 -3.52 18.68 -4.67
CA ALA A 91 -2.74 17.47 -4.90
C ALA A 91 -3.42 16.23 -4.28
N TRP A 92 -4.02 16.38 -3.10
CA TRP A 92 -4.78 15.32 -2.47
C TRP A 92 -6.01 14.93 -3.30
N GLN A 93 -6.78 15.89 -3.78
CA GLN A 93 -7.93 15.66 -4.66
C GLN A 93 -7.53 14.94 -5.96
N LEU A 94 -6.42 15.34 -6.58
CA LEU A 94 -5.92 14.67 -7.77
C LEU A 94 -5.53 13.22 -7.48
N ILE A 95 -4.81 12.95 -6.38
CA ILE A 95 -4.44 11.59 -6.00
C ILE A 95 -5.68 10.71 -5.76
N GLN A 96 -6.72 11.26 -5.11
CA GLN A 96 -7.97 10.55 -4.90
C GLN A 96 -8.66 10.17 -6.23
N SER A 97 -8.63 11.07 -7.22
CA SER A 97 -9.24 10.81 -8.52
C SER A 97 -8.59 9.66 -9.29
N TRP A 98 -7.34 9.29 -8.94
CA TRP A 98 -6.62 8.16 -9.56
C TRP A 98 -7.00 6.79 -8.98
N VAL A 99 -7.58 6.75 -7.78
CA VAL A 99 -7.83 5.49 -7.07
C VAL A 99 -8.72 4.51 -7.84
N PRO A 100 -9.80 4.94 -8.53
CA PRO A 100 -10.60 4.05 -9.36
C PRO A 100 -9.85 3.47 -10.57
N ASP A 101 -8.77 4.13 -11.02
CA ASP A 101 -7.98 3.72 -12.19
C ASP A 101 -6.86 2.72 -11.86
N PHE A 102 -6.71 2.34 -10.58
CA PHE A 102 -5.65 1.41 -10.19
C PHE A 102 -5.94 0.00 -10.71
N ASP A 103 -5.00 -0.54 -11.47
CA ASP A 103 -5.08 -1.86 -12.09
C ASP A 103 -3.83 -2.72 -11.80
N SER A 104 -2.79 -2.13 -11.20
CA SER A 104 -1.56 -2.83 -10.88
C SER A 104 -0.95 -2.33 -9.57
N TRP A 105 -0.20 -3.23 -8.93
CA TRP A 105 0.51 -2.90 -7.68
C TRP A 105 1.52 -1.76 -7.87
N ALA A 106 2.24 -1.73 -8.99
CA ALA A 106 3.32 -0.76 -9.19
C ALA A 106 2.78 0.67 -9.28
N ILE A 107 1.71 0.90 -10.06
CA ILE A 107 1.08 2.23 -10.18
C ILE A 107 0.39 2.62 -8.88
N ALA A 108 -0.41 1.71 -8.31
CA ALA A 108 -1.11 1.96 -7.05
C ALA A 108 -0.14 2.28 -5.91
N ASP A 109 0.95 1.51 -5.75
CA ASP A 109 1.93 1.72 -4.68
C ASP A 109 2.67 3.06 -4.85
N HIS A 110 3.02 3.49 -6.09
CA HIS A 110 3.60 4.81 -6.33
C HIS A 110 2.62 5.95 -6.01
N ALA A 111 1.37 5.85 -6.41
CA ALA A 111 0.33 6.83 -6.05
C ALA A 111 0.10 6.87 -4.54
N CYS A 112 0.08 5.71 -3.87
CA CYS A 112 -0.02 5.63 -2.43
C CYS A 112 1.16 6.27 -1.70
N MET A 113 2.39 6.27 -2.25
CA MET A 113 3.52 7.00 -1.67
C MET A 113 3.28 8.52 -1.64
N ALA A 114 2.58 9.06 -2.63
CA ALA A 114 2.14 10.46 -2.62
C ALA A 114 1.01 10.66 -1.60
N ALA A 115 0.01 9.76 -1.55
CA ALA A 115 -1.07 9.77 -0.57
C ALA A 115 -0.56 9.73 0.88
N GLN A 116 0.43 8.89 1.19
CA GLN A 116 1.08 8.83 2.52
C GLN A 116 1.53 10.20 3.00
N LYS A 117 2.10 11.03 2.12
CA LYS A 117 2.55 12.37 2.48
C LYS A 117 1.41 13.33 2.77
N ARG A 118 0.29 13.16 2.09
CA ARG A 118 -0.93 13.97 2.33
C ARG A 118 -1.64 13.55 3.60
N LEU A 119 -1.68 12.26 3.87
CA LEU A 119 -2.25 11.70 5.11
C LEU A 119 -1.45 12.07 6.35
N LEU A 120 -0.12 12.11 6.27
CA LEU A 120 0.73 12.61 7.36
C LEU A 120 0.59 14.11 7.60
N ALA A 121 0.27 14.89 6.56
CA ALA A 121 0.02 16.33 6.68
C ALA A 121 -1.35 16.62 7.31
N ASP A 122 -2.34 15.81 7.00
CA ASP A 122 -3.69 15.88 7.53
C ASP A 122 -4.29 14.48 7.78
N PRO A 123 -4.20 13.96 9.02
CA PRO A 123 -4.75 12.65 9.37
C PRO A 123 -6.27 12.52 9.24
N GLN A 124 -7.04 13.62 9.20
CA GLN A 124 -8.50 13.57 9.03
C GLN A 124 -8.87 12.97 7.66
N ARG A 125 -7.96 13.03 6.69
CA ARG A 125 -8.11 12.38 5.38
C ARG A 125 -8.24 10.85 5.45
N LEU A 126 -8.01 10.22 6.60
CA LEU A 126 -8.33 8.81 6.81
C LEU A 126 -9.81 8.48 6.60
N ASP A 127 -10.71 9.44 6.84
CA ASP A 127 -12.15 9.25 6.57
C ASP A 127 -12.42 9.03 5.08
N VAL A 128 -11.68 9.70 4.22
CA VAL A 128 -11.75 9.48 2.78
C VAL A 128 -11.13 8.13 2.40
N VAL A 129 -9.98 7.78 2.98
CA VAL A 129 -9.32 6.48 2.71
C VAL A 129 -10.20 5.31 3.12
N GLU A 130 -10.98 5.45 4.18
CA GLU A 130 -11.94 4.42 4.58
C GLU A 130 -12.99 4.15 3.49
N THR A 131 -13.38 5.14 2.71
CA THR A 131 -14.31 4.89 1.59
C THR A 131 -13.71 3.98 0.52
N TRP A 132 -12.38 3.97 0.35
CA TRP A 132 -11.69 3.06 -0.58
C TRP A 132 -11.82 1.60 -0.16
N THR A 133 -12.00 1.34 1.14
CA THR A 133 -12.21 -0.02 1.67
C THR A 133 -13.54 -0.62 1.21
N GLN A 134 -14.51 0.21 0.87
CA GLN A 134 -15.83 -0.20 0.40
C GLN A 134 -15.93 -0.34 -1.13
N SER A 135 -14.87 0.02 -1.85
CA SER A 135 -14.82 -0.10 -3.31
C SER A 135 -15.09 -1.55 -3.76
N GLY A 136 -15.71 -1.73 -4.93
CA GLY A 136 -15.77 -3.01 -5.63
C GLY A 136 -14.38 -3.47 -6.13
N GLU A 137 -13.45 -2.53 -6.33
CA GLU A 137 -12.16 -2.77 -6.93
C GLU A 137 -11.10 -3.18 -5.89
N LEU A 138 -10.41 -4.30 -6.17
CA LEU A 138 -9.39 -4.86 -5.27
C LEU A 138 -8.18 -3.94 -5.08
N TRP A 139 -7.81 -3.19 -6.13
CA TRP A 139 -6.68 -2.28 -6.07
C TRP A 139 -6.97 -1.05 -5.23
N SER A 140 -8.20 -0.54 -5.25
CA SER A 140 -8.65 0.53 -4.35
C SER A 140 -8.61 0.08 -2.88
N LYS A 141 -9.11 -1.14 -2.59
CA LYS A 141 -9.01 -1.75 -1.24
C LYS A 141 -7.56 -1.91 -0.80
N ARG A 142 -6.68 -2.39 -1.69
CA ARG A 142 -5.24 -2.48 -1.42
C ARG A 142 -4.64 -1.11 -1.12
N ALA A 143 -5.01 -0.10 -1.90
CA ALA A 143 -4.51 1.27 -1.74
C ALA A 143 -4.82 1.83 -0.35
N ALA A 144 -5.97 1.52 0.25
CA ALA A 144 -6.30 1.94 1.61
C ALA A 144 -5.24 1.46 2.63
N LEU A 145 -4.76 0.22 2.51
CA LEU A 145 -3.69 -0.29 3.38
C LEU A 145 -2.32 0.29 3.03
N VAL A 146 -1.97 0.38 1.74
CA VAL A 146 -0.65 0.87 1.33
C VAL A 146 -0.47 2.36 1.63
N ALA A 147 -1.53 3.17 1.45
CA ALA A 147 -1.51 4.59 1.79
C ALA A 147 -1.35 4.85 3.29
N THR A 148 -1.74 3.89 4.13
CA THR A 148 -1.68 4.01 5.60
C THR A 148 -0.44 3.37 6.24
N LEU A 149 0.53 2.89 5.46
CA LEU A 149 1.80 2.37 5.99
C LEU A 149 2.55 3.30 6.96
N PRO A 150 2.47 4.64 6.89
CA PRO A 150 3.11 5.49 7.90
C PRO A 150 2.68 5.20 9.35
N TRP A 151 1.46 4.73 9.59
CA TRP A 151 0.99 4.38 10.94
C TRP A 151 1.64 3.12 11.52
N THR A 152 2.31 2.33 10.70
CA THR A 152 3.10 1.17 11.18
C THR A 152 4.46 1.56 11.76
N LYS A 153 4.96 2.79 11.48
CA LYS A 153 6.36 3.18 11.70
C LYS A 153 6.59 4.02 12.95
N GLN A 154 5.57 4.23 13.75
CA GLN A 154 5.63 5.05 14.95
C GLN A 154 6.13 4.24 16.14
N ASN A 155 7.27 4.65 16.74
CA ASN A 155 7.85 4.00 17.92
C ASN A 155 7.17 4.45 19.24
N ASN A 156 6.67 5.68 19.26
CA ASN A 156 5.97 6.26 20.43
C ASN A 156 4.70 6.95 19.92
N PRO A 157 3.70 6.17 19.45
CA PRO A 157 2.48 6.74 18.91
C PRO A 157 1.66 7.44 20.00
N LYS A 158 1.04 8.56 19.62
CA LYS A 158 0.07 9.24 20.46
C LYS A 158 -1.26 8.47 20.50
N PRO A 159 -2.15 8.75 21.48
CA PRO A 159 -3.45 8.07 21.53
C PRO A 159 -4.24 8.09 20.22
N GLU A 160 -4.33 9.25 19.57
CA GLU A 160 -5.02 9.39 18.28
C GLU A 160 -4.36 8.62 17.13
N GLU A 161 -3.05 8.40 17.20
CA GLU A 161 -2.31 7.59 16.23
C GLU A 161 -2.50 6.09 16.47
N LEU A 162 -2.68 5.69 17.74
CA LEU A 162 -3.07 4.32 18.11
C LEU A 162 -4.50 4.03 17.65
N ASP A 163 -5.44 4.94 17.86
CA ASP A 163 -6.83 4.80 17.40
C ASP A 163 -6.88 4.64 15.87
N ALA A 164 -6.10 5.45 15.13
CA ALA A 164 -5.97 5.32 13.69
C ALA A 164 -5.38 3.96 13.29
N ARG A 165 -4.37 3.47 14.02
CA ARG A 165 -3.76 2.16 13.78
C ARG A 165 -4.78 1.03 13.97
N GLU A 166 -5.56 1.04 15.04
CA GLU A 166 -6.60 0.05 15.30
C GLU A 166 -7.72 0.11 14.25
N ARG A 167 -8.12 1.30 13.81
CA ARG A 167 -9.06 1.49 12.71
C ARG A 167 -8.56 0.80 11.44
N ILE A 168 -7.29 0.98 11.07
CA ILE A 168 -6.68 0.38 9.89
C ILE A 168 -6.55 -1.14 10.02
N LEU A 169 -6.20 -1.65 11.20
CA LEU A 169 -6.18 -3.08 11.48
C LEU A 169 -7.59 -3.68 11.36
N GLY A 170 -8.63 -2.95 11.75
CA GLY A 170 -10.03 -3.33 11.52
C GLY A 170 -10.36 -3.47 10.03
N TRP A 171 -9.89 -2.55 9.17
CA TRP A 171 -10.05 -2.69 7.72
C TRP A 171 -9.34 -3.94 7.19
N ALA A 172 -8.10 -4.17 7.65
CA ALA A 172 -7.32 -5.35 7.26
C ALA A 172 -8.03 -6.66 7.63
N ALA A 173 -8.57 -6.76 8.85
CA ALA A 173 -9.37 -7.90 9.29
C ALA A 173 -10.64 -8.09 8.44
N GLY A 174 -11.33 -6.99 8.12
CA GLY A 174 -12.51 -6.99 7.26
C GLY A 174 -12.29 -7.53 5.85
N TYR A 175 -11.04 -7.50 5.34
CA TYR A 175 -10.72 -8.05 4.02
C TYR A 175 -10.48 -9.56 4.02
N LEU A 176 -10.20 -10.18 5.15
CA LEU A 176 -9.79 -11.58 5.23
C LEU A 176 -10.81 -12.57 4.70
N PRO A 177 -12.14 -12.39 4.91
CA PRO A 177 -13.16 -13.29 4.36
C PRO A 177 -13.13 -13.41 2.82
N VAL A 178 -12.64 -12.38 2.12
CA VAL A 178 -12.55 -12.39 0.64
C VAL A 178 -11.52 -13.40 0.13
N LYS A 179 -10.53 -13.81 0.96
CA LYS A 179 -9.46 -14.78 0.63
C LYS A 179 -8.64 -14.42 -0.63
N ASN A 180 -8.62 -13.14 -1.02
CA ASN A 180 -7.94 -12.66 -2.23
C ASN A 180 -6.43 -12.49 -1.99
N GLY A 181 -5.60 -12.95 -2.94
CA GLY A 181 -4.14 -12.90 -2.82
C GLY A 181 -3.55 -11.48 -2.83
N ILE A 182 -4.17 -10.52 -3.53
CA ILE A 182 -3.74 -9.12 -3.57
C ILE A 182 -3.91 -8.48 -2.19
N LEU A 183 -5.07 -8.70 -1.57
CA LEU A 183 -5.38 -8.18 -0.24
C LEU A 183 -4.54 -8.86 0.84
N GLN A 184 -4.38 -10.19 0.79
CA GLN A 184 -3.54 -10.95 1.71
C GLN A 184 -2.08 -10.44 1.71
N LYS A 185 -1.53 -10.09 0.54
CA LYS A 185 -0.19 -9.51 0.43
C LYS A 185 -0.12 -8.09 1.04
N ALA A 186 -1.16 -7.28 0.86
CA ALA A 186 -1.21 -5.94 1.44
C ALA A 186 -1.29 -6.01 2.97
N ILE A 187 -2.13 -6.89 3.52
CA ILE A 187 -2.25 -7.14 4.96
C ILE A 187 -0.91 -7.62 5.52
N ALA A 188 -0.30 -8.61 4.87
CA ALA A 188 0.99 -9.14 5.30
C ALA A 188 2.09 -8.08 5.31
N TRP A 189 2.13 -7.21 4.29
CA TRP A 189 3.07 -6.08 4.26
C TRP A 189 2.83 -5.11 5.41
N TRP A 190 1.58 -4.70 5.61
CA TRP A 190 1.22 -3.76 6.65
C TRP A 190 1.60 -4.28 8.05
N VAL A 191 1.24 -5.53 8.35
CA VAL A 191 1.54 -6.18 9.64
C VAL A 191 3.05 -6.45 9.79
N ARG A 192 3.76 -6.82 8.73
CA ARG A 192 5.22 -6.94 8.72
C ARG A 192 5.90 -5.61 9.08
N ASP A 193 5.46 -4.49 8.49
CA ASP A 193 6.05 -3.19 8.80
C ASP A 193 5.71 -2.77 10.25
N LEU A 194 4.51 -3.10 10.73
CA LEU A 194 4.13 -2.90 12.14
C LEU A 194 5.00 -3.71 13.09
N SER A 195 5.32 -4.96 12.77
CA SER A 195 6.07 -5.85 13.65
C SER A 195 7.48 -5.34 14.02
N ARG A 196 8.03 -4.40 13.26
CA ARG A 196 9.30 -3.72 13.59
C ARG A 196 9.18 -2.71 14.72
N HIS A 197 8.00 -2.14 14.93
CA HIS A 197 7.75 -1.03 15.84
C HIS A 197 6.83 -1.42 16.99
N ASP A 198 5.95 -2.39 16.75
CA ASP A 198 5.00 -2.94 17.73
C ASP A 198 4.80 -4.45 17.47
N PRO A 199 5.79 -5.28 17.82
CA PRO A 199 5.72 -6.71 17.59
C PRO A 199 4.59 -7.39 18.39
N VAL A 200 4.24 -6.85 19.56
CA VAL A 200 3.16 -7.40 20.41
C VAL A 200 1.81 -7.25 19.70
N ARG A 201 1.52 -6.05 19.20
CA ARG A 201 0.25 -5.81 18.48
C ARG A 201 0.19 -6.56 17.14
N ALA A 202 1.33 -6.66 16.44
CA ALA A 202 1.41 -7.44 15.19
C ALA A 202 1.17 -8.94 15.44
N ALA A 203 1.77 -9.51 16.49
CA ALA A 203 1.55 -10.89 16.88
C ALA A 203 0.08 -11.14 17.24
N ALA A 204 -0.54 -10.28 18.04
CA ALA A 204 -1.95 -10.38 18.39
C ALA A 204 -2.85 -10.39 17.13
N PHE A 205 -2.61 -9.47 16.17
CA PHE A 205 -3.38 -9.44 14.92
C PHE A 205 -3.25 -10.76 14.14
N ILE A 206 -2.05 -11.34 14.06
CA ILE A 206 -1.84 -12.62 13.34
C ILE A 206 -2.61 -13.74 14.06
N GLU A 207 -2.52 -13.82 15.39
CA GLU A 207 -3.22 -14.87 16.16
C GLU A 207 -4.74 -14.75 16.04
N ASP A 208 -5.30 -13.56 16.20
CA ASP A 208 -6.75 -13.30 16.08
C ASP A 208 -7.30 -13.71 14.71
N ASN A 209 -6.45 -13.66 13.67
CA ASN A 209 -6.85 -13.87 12.28
C ASN A 209 -6.19 -15.10 11.62
N ARG A 210 -5.52 -15.95 12.39
CA ARG A 210 -4.75 -17.08 11.90
C ARG A 210 -5.52 -18.01 10.96
N ALA A 211 -6.77 -18.29 11.27
CA ALA A 211 -7.64 -19.18 10.49
C ALA A 211 -7.97 -18.65 9.07
N THR A 212 -7.86 -17.35 8.86
CA THR A 212 -8.21 -16.68 7.60
C THR A 212 -7.02 -16.15 6.83
N LEU A 213 -5.89 -15.94 7.50
CA LEU A 213 -4.62 -15.62 6.88
C LEU A 213 -4.03 -16.85 6.16
N LYS A 214 -3.54 -16.63 4.95
CA LYS A 214 -2.82 -17.68 4.22
C LYS A 214 -1.43 -17.92 4.83
N PRO A 215 -0.87 -19.15 4.78
CA PRO A 215 0.44 -19.46 5.38
C PRO A 215 1.57 -18.51 4.93
N TYR A 216 1.60 -18.15 3.65
CA TYR A 216 2.61 -17.19 3.15
C TYR A 216 2.41 -15.78 3.73
N ALA A 217 1.17 -15.37 4.01
CA ALA A 217 0.86 -14.07 4.58
C ALA A 217 1.29 -14.02 6.07
N ILE A 218 1.08 -15.10 6.82
CA ILE A 218 1.58 -15.25 8.20
C ILE A 218 3.10 -15.17 8.20
N LYS A 219 3.78 -15.95 7.34
CA LYS A 219 5.24 -15.95 7.23
C LYS A 219 5.79 -14.56 6.90
N GLU A 220 5.15 -13.85 5.98
CA GLU A 220 5.58 -12.49 5.61
C GLU A 220 5.31 -11.47 6.73
N ALA A 221 4.15 -11.52 7.38
CA ALA A 221 3.78 -10.66 8.49
C ALA A 221 4.71 -10.83 9.69
N ALA A 222 5.11 -12.07 9.98
CA ALA A 222 6.00 -12.43 11.09
C ALA A 222 7.50 -12.27 10.78
N ARG A 223 7.90 -11.77 9.62
CA ARG A 223 9.30 -11.73 9.16
C ARG A 223 10.28 -11.10 10.15
N HIS A 224 9.86 -10.16 10.97
CA HIS A 224 10.69 -9.48 11.95
C HIS A 224 10.42 -9.94 13.39
N MET A 225 9.72 -11.06 13.55
CA MET A 225 9.45 -11.72 14.83
C MET A 225 9.99 -13.18 14.77
N PRO A 226 11.30 -13.39 14.97
CA PRO A 226 11.93 -14.71 14.73
C PRO A 226 11.37 -15.82 15.62
N ASP A 227 10.89 -15.49 16.80
CA ASP A 227 10.32 -16.44 17.77
C ASP A 227 8.80 -16.64 17.62
N PHE A 228 8.18 -16.01 16.63
CA PHE A 228 6.73 -16.14 16.40
C PHE A 228 6.40 -17.51 15.80
N PRO A 229 5.47 -18.31 16.39
CA PRO A 229 5.11 -19.61 15.89
C PRO A 229 4.35 -19.50 14.57
N LEU A 230 4.95 -20.00 13.48
CA LEU A 230 4.33 -19.97 12.14
C LEU A 230 3.20 -20.98 11.99
N GLU A 231 3.27 -22.11 12.70
CA GLU A 231 2.24 -23.13 12.74
C GLU A 231 1.26 -22.88 13.89
N ALA A 232 0.00 -23.27 13.72
CA ALA A 232 -0.95 -23.22 14.82
C ALA A 232 -0.47 -24.13 15.95
N PRO A 233 -0.60 -23.74 17.23
CA PRO A 233 -0.33 -24.67 18.32
C PRO A 233 -1.21 -25.90 18.11
N VAL A 234 -0.55 -27.08 18.16
CA VAL A 234 -1.28 -28.35 18.15
C VAL A 234 -2.20 -28.32 19.35
N ALA A 235 -3.51 -28.45 19.13
CA ALA A 235 -4.47 -28.54 20.21
C ALA A 235 -3.96 -29.67 21.14
N ALA A 236 -3.68 -29.34 22.41
CA ALA A 236 -3.36 -30.35 23.38
C ALA A 236 -4.55 -31.31 23.41
N ASP A 237 -4.27 -32.57 23.11
CA ASP A 237 -5.25 -33.65 23.18
C ASP A 237 -5.73 -33.69 24.63
N VAL A 238 -6.92 -33.17 24.89
CA VAL A 238 -7.58 -33.32 26.18
C VAL A 238 -8.08 -34.77 26.21
N THR A 239 -7.18 -35.67 26.51
CA THR A 239 -7.56 -37.01 26.93
C THR A 239 -8.31 -36.86 28.24
N ALA A 240 -9.63 -36.91 28.15
CA ALA A 240 -10.50 -37.06 29.28
C ALA A 240 -10.27 -38.48 29.87
N GLU A 241 -9.37 -38.58 30.85
CA GLU A 241 -9.42 -39.66 31.82
C GLU A 241 -10.43 -39.27 32.89
N ASP A 242 -11.65 -39.62 32.67
CA ASP A 242 -12.67 -39.75 33.72
C ASP A 242 -13.22 -41.18 33.67
N GLU A 243 -12.40 -42.14 34.12
CA GLU A 243 -12.91 -43.41 34.58
C GLU A 243 -13.45 -43.22 36.01
N ALA A 244 -14.78 -43.12 36.12
CA ALA A 244 -15.46 -43.25 37.39
C ALA A 244 -15.31 -44.68 37.92
N PRO A 245 -15.04 -44.87 39.24
CA PRO A 245 -14.91 -46.23 39.81
C PRO A 245 -16.25 -46.91 39.88
N ALA A 246 -16.30 -48.14 39.38
CA ALA A 246 -17.41 -49.08 39.58
C ALA A 246 -17.64 -49.28 41.08
N SER A 247 -18.86 -49.04 41.57
CA SER A 247 -19.35 -49.45 42.87
C SER A 247 -19.93 -50.84 42.75
N ASP A 248 -19.24 -51.83 43.33
CA ASP A 248 -19.83 -53.11 43.72
C ASP A 248 -20.80 -52.89 44.87
N ASN A 249 -22.09 -53.31 44.68
CA ASN A 249 -22.93 -54.07 45.60
C ASN A 249 -24.25 -54.46 44.97
#